data_2926658561e8e85df5f59ff845f2da71
#
_entry.id   2926658561e8e85df5f59ff845f2da71
#
_cell.length_a   1.000
_cell.length_b   1.000
_cell.length_c   1.000
_cell.angle_alpha   90.00
_cell.angle_beta   90.00
_cell.angle_gamma   90.00
#
_symmetry.space_group_name_H-M   'P 1'
#
loop_
_entity.id
_entity.type
_entity.pdbx_description
1 polymer ?
#
loop_
_entity_poly.entity_id
_entity_poly.type
_entity_poly.pdbx_seq_one_letter_code
_entity_poly.pdbx_strand_id
1 'polypeptide(L)'
;MSVYSDPTPSPVAAVVILAAGEGKRMKSSRSKLLHEIAGHSMLSYAVTAATAVQPEHIVVVVGHRRDQVEAHLAEIAPHVLIAVQEEQLGTGHAVQAALGQLADLTGDVIVTLGDVPMLTGETLVALLNEHRTQHAAVTVLTAQVPDPTGYGR
;
A
#
# COMPACT_ATOMS: atom_id res chain seq x y z
N MET A 1 -7.95 37.12 -23.34
CA MET A 1 -7.75 36.62 -21.96
C MET A 1 -7.86 35.11 -22.02
N SER A 2 -6.72 34.44 -22.09
CA SER A 2 -6.69 32.99 -22.10
C SER A 2 -6.86 32.50 -20.65
N VAL A 3 -7.98 31.86 -20.35
CA VAL A 3 -8.20 31.21 -19.07
C VAL A 3 -7.36 29.92 -19.11
N TYR A 4 -6.15 29.98 -18.56
CA TYR A 4 -5.42 28.78 -18.21
C TYR A 4 -6.23 28.11 -17.09
N SER A 5 -7.06 27.12 -17.45
CA SER A 5 -7.56 26.19 -16.47
C SER A 5 -6.36 25.40 -15.98
N ASP A 6 -6.05 25.51 -14.67
CA ASP A 6 -5.11 24.61 -14.04
C ASP A 6 -5.49 23.18 -14.40
N PRO A 7 -4.55 22.36 -14.89
CA PRO A 7 -4.88 20.97 -15.19
C PRO A 7 -5.40 20.33 -13.91
N THR A 8 -6.57 19.72 -13.99
CA THR A 8 -7.12 18.91 -12.89
C THR A 8 -6.02 17.95 -12.44
N PRO A 9 -5.66 17.92 -11.16
CA PRO A 9 -4.59 17.03 -10.71
C PRO A 9 -4.91 15.59 -11.13
N SER A 10 -3.92 14.89 -11.65
CA SER A 10 -4.06 13.48 -12.04
C SER A 10 -4.67 12.68 -10.88
N PRO A 11 -5.61 11.78 -11.12
CA PRO A 11 -6.17 10.94 -10.06
C PRO A 11 -5.08 10.08 -9.42
N VAL A 12 -5.30 9.63 -8.18
CA VAL A 12 -4.54 8.51 -7.62
C VAL A 12 -5.21 7.24 -8.14
N ALA A 13 -4.62 6.64 -9.17
CA ALA A 13 -5.19 5.49 -9.83
C ALA A 13 -5.27 4.27 -8.91
N ALA A 14 -4.21 4.03 -8.13
CA ALA A 14 -4.22 2.93 -7.18
C ALA A 14 -3.30 3.16 -5.97
N VAL A 15 -3.68 2.57 -4.84
CA VAL A 15 -2.77 2.27 -3.73
C VAL A 15 -2.61 0.75 -3.64
N VAL A 16 -1.37 0.28 -3.80
CA VAL A 16 -1.01 -1.13 -3.67
C VAL A 16 -0.44 -1.38 -2.28
N ILE A 17 -1.10 -2.22 -1.49
CA ILE A 17 -0.67 -2.60 -0.14
C ILE A 17 -0.01 -3.99 -0.21
N LEU A 18 1.28 -4.07 0.04
CA LEU A 18 2.02 -5.32 0.02
C LEU A 18 1.79 -6.10 1.32
N ALA A 19 1.14 -7.23 1.22
CA ALA A 19 0.65 -8.06 2.32
C ALA A 19 1.03 -9.55 2.16
N ALA A 20 1.87 -9.90 1.18
CA ALA A 20 2.22 -11.28 0.83
C ALA A 20 3.33 -11.90 1.72
N GLY A 21 3.96 -11.12 2.60
CA GLY A 21 5.08 -11.57 3.43
C GLY A 21 4.70 -12.62 4.48
N GLU A 22 5.48 -13.70 4.59
CA GLU A 22 5.21 -14.83 5.51
C GLU A 22 5.30 -14.50 7.00
N GLY A 23 5.97 -13.42 7.41
CA GLY A 23 6.11 -13.03 8.82
C GLY A 23 6.83 -14.07 9.71
N LYS A 24 7.77 -14.83 9.17
CA LYS A 24 8.47 -15.97 9.83
C LYS A 24 8.99 -15.66 11.25
N ARG A 25 9.39 -14.43 11.52
CA ARG A 25 9.92 -13.99 12.81
C ARG A 25 8.88 -13.97 13.94
N MET A 26 7.60 -13.85 13.62
CA MET A 26 6.53 -13.74 14.62
C MET A 26 6.18 -15.06 15.31
N LYS A 27 6.58 -16.21 14.77
CA LYS A 27 6.31 -17.57 15.33
C LYS A 27 4.83 -17.78 15.72
N SER A 28 3.90 -17.20 14.98
CA SER A 28 2.46 -17.23 15.23
C SER A 28 1.73 -18.01 14.14
N SER A 29 0.63 -18.70 14.49
CA SER A 29 -0.30 -19.31 13.54
C SER A 29 -1.18 -18.25 12.84
N ARG A 30 -1.37 -17.07 13.45
CA ARG A 30 -2.08 -15.93 12.89
C ARG A 30 -1.16 -15.18 11.93
N SER A 31 -1.70 -14.70 10.81
CA SER A 31 -0.96 -13.81 9.90
C SER A 31 -0.42 -12.60 10.66
N LYS A 32 0.82 -12.18 10.35
CA LYS A 32 1.45 -10.98 10.93
C LYS A 32 0.54 -9.75 10.86
N LEU A 33 -0.12 -9.57 9.73
CA LEU A 33 -0.95 -8.40 9.43
C LEU A 33 -2.20 -8.30 10.28
N LEU A 34 -2.63 -9.42 10.89
CA LEU A 34 -3.83 -9.50 11.72
C LEU A 34 -3.54 -9.30 13.21
N HIS A 35 -2.27 -9.12 13.60
CA HIS A 35 -1.97 -8.74 14.96
C HIS A 35 -2.44 -7.31 15.24
N GLU A 36 -3.01 -7.13 16.41
CA GLU A 36 -3.68 -5.90 16.79
C GLU A 36 -2.76 -4.96 17.58
N ILE A 37 -2.91 -3.68 17.28
CA ILE A 37 -2.32 -2.56 18.03
C ILE A 37 -3.49 -1.65 18.38
N ALA A 38 -3.69 -1.38 19.67
CA ALA A 38 -4.81 -0.58 20.16
C ALA A 38 -6.19 -1.03 19.63
N GLY A 39 -6.40 -2.36 19.47
CA GLY A 39 -7.67 -2.94 19.05
C GLY A 39 -7.90 -2.98 17.52
N HIS A 40 -6.93 -2.55 16.73
CA HIS A 40 -7.00 -2.57 15.27
C HIS A 40 -5.86 -3.40 14.67
N SER A 41 -6.12 -4.18 13.63
CA SER A 41 -5.08 -4.95 12.94
C SER A 41 -4.08 -4.03 12.25
N MET A 42 -2.82 -4.47 12.07
CA MET A 42 -1.85 -3.72 11.28
C MET A 42 -2.37 -3.44 9.87
N LEU A 43 -3.08 -4.39 9.27
CA LEU A 43 -3.66 -4.22 7.94
C LEU A 43 -4.75 -3.14 7.92
N SER A 44 -5.57 -3.01 8.97
CA SER A 44 -6.59 -1.96 9.04
C SER A 44 -5.98 -0.56 9.07
N TYR A 45 -4.84 -0.38 9.76
CA TYR A 45 -4.08 0.88 9.71
C TYR A 45 -3.60 1.20 8.30
N ALA A 46 -3.04 0.21 7.59
CA ALA A 46 -2.56 0.39 6.22
C ALA A 46 -3.70 0.76 5.25
N VAL A 47 -4.86 0.10 5.36
CA VAL A 47 -6.05 0.41 4.55
C VAL A 47 -6.58 1.81 4.87
N THR A 48 -6.65 2.17 6.16
CA THR A 48 -7.07 3.52 6.57
C THR A 48 -6.14 4.60 6.01
N ALA A 49 -4.82 4.39 6.09
CA ALA A 49 -3.85 5.31 5.52
C ALA A 49 -3.99 5.43 4.00
N ALA A 50 -4.20 4.31 3.30
CA ALA A 50 -4.42 4.29 1.85
C ALA A 50 -5.67 5.06 1.43
N THR A 51 -6.75 4.99 2.19
CA THR A 51 -8.01 5.70 1.91
C THR A 51 -7.84 7.23 1.94
N ALA A 52 -6.89 7.75 2.72
CA ALA A 52 -6.69 9.18 2.88
C ALA A 52 -6.27 9.90 1.58
N VAL A 53 -5.65 9.22 0.63
CA VAL A 53 -5.27 9.78 -0.68
C VAL A 53 -6.39 9.67 -1.72
N GLN A 54 -7.56 9.17 -1.34
CA GLN A 54 -8.75 9.02 -2.19
C GLN A 54 -8.45 8.32 -3.52
N PRO A 55 -7.86 7.12 -3.52
CA PRO A 55 -7.53 6.42 -4.74
C PRO A 55 -8.78 5.86 -5.43
N GLU A 56 -8.71 5.67 -6.74
CA GLU A 56 -9.75 4.95 -7.48
C GLU A 56 -9.81 3.47 -7.05
N HIS A 57 -8.63 2.87 -6.78
CA HIS A 57 -8.52 1.49 -6.34
C HIS A 57 -7.57 1.34 -5.16
N ILE A 58 -7.94 0.48 -4.21
CA ILE A 58 -7.01 -0.06 -3.21
C ILE A 58 -6.85 -1.55 -3.52
N VAL A 59 -5.62 -2.00 -3.72
CA VAL A 59 -5.31 -3.40 -4.00
C VAL A 59 -4.41 -3.94 -2.90
N VAL A 60 -4.85 -5.00 -2.22
CA VAL A 60 -4.02 -5.71 -1.24
C VAL A 60 -3.44 -6.95 -1.89
N VAL A 61 -2.11 -7.03 -1.94
CA VAL A 61 -1.40 -8.19 -2.47
C VAL A 61 -1.22 -9.20 -1.36
N VAL A 62 -1.88 -10.35 -1.50
CA VAL A 62 -1.82 -11.46 -0.54
C VAL A 62 -0.99 -12.62 -1.10
N GLY A 63 -0.49 -13.47 -0.22
CA GLY A 63 0.26 -14.67 -0.59
C GLY A 63 0.05 -15.74 0.45
N HIS A 64 1.03 -15.91 1.32
CA HIS A 64 0.95 -16.90 2.38
C HIS A 64 -0.19 -16.59 3.37
N ARG A 65 -1.00 -17.63 3.73
CA ARG A 65 -2.17 -17.52 4.64
C ARG A 65 -3.22 -16.52 4.18
N ARG A 66 -3.44 -16.46 2.88
CA ARG A 66 -4.39 -15.54 2.26
C ARG A 66 -5.79 -15.65 2.85
N ASP A 67 -6.27 -16.86 3.16
CA ASP A 67 -7.63 -17.08 3.68
C ASP A 67 -7.94 -16.22 4.91
N GLN A 68 -6.98 -16.10 5.84
CA GLN A 68 -7.14 -15.25 7.03
C GLN A 68 -7.20 -13.76 6.70
N VAL A 69 -6.37 -13.31 5.75
CA VAL A 69 -6.31 -11.91 5.34
C VAL A 69 -7.54 -11.54 4.52
N GLU A 70 -7.97 -12.42 3.60
CA GLU A 70 -9.16 -12.24 2.78
C GLU A 70 -10.42 -12.15 3.65
N ALA A 71 -10.59 -13.07 4.61
CA ALA A 71 -11.72 -13.04 5.54
C ALA A 71 -11.74 -11.73 6.34
N HIS A 72 -10.59 -11.30 6.83
CA HIS A 72 -10.49 -10.05 7.58
C HIS A 72 -10.79 -8.81 6.72
N LEU A 73 -10.28 -8.76 5.49
CA LEU A 73 -10.57 -7.67 4.55
C LEU A 73 -12.06 -7.60 4.19
N ALA A 74 -12.72 -8.75 4.05
CA ALA A 74 -14.17 -8.78 3.80
C ALA A 74 -14.98 -8.12 4.93
N GLU A 75 -14.48 -8.16 6.17
CA GLU A 75 -15.10 -7.52 7.33
C GLU A 75 -14.80 -6.02 7.41
N ILE A 76 -13.53 -5.63 7.26
CA ILE A 76 -13.09 -4.25 7.52
C ILE A 76 -13.12 -3.34 6.29
N ALA A 77 -12.97 -3.89 5.10
CA ALA A 77 -12.83 -3.12 3.86
C ALA A 77 -13.30 -3.92 2.62
N PRO A 78 -14.60 -4.24 2.49
CA PRO A 78 -15.12 -5.10 1.42
C PRO A 78 -14.96 -4.51 0.01
N HIS A 79 -14.60 -3.24 -0.11
CA HIS A 79 -14.36 -2.53 -1.38
C HIS A 79 -12.93 -2.70 -1.91
N VAL A 80 -12.03 -3.28 -1.11
CA VAL A 80 -10.63 -3.46 -1.49
C VAL A 80 -10.49 -4.64 -2.44
N LEU A 81 -9.72 -4.46 -3.51
CA LEU A 81 -9.38 -5.53 -4.43
C LEU A 81 -8.26 -6.40 -3.86
N ILE A 82 -8.30 -7.69 -4.16
CA ILE A 82 -7.29 -8.64 -3.69
C ILE A 82 -6.53 -9.18 -4.91
N ALA A 83 -5.22 -9.04 -4.89
CA ALA A 83 -4.32 -9.66 -5.85
C ALA A 83 -3.52 -10.78 -5.17
N VAL A 84 -3.38 -11.92 -5.82
CA VAL A 84 -2.65 -13.05 -5.27
C VAL A 84 -1.25 -13.12 -5.86
N GLN A 85 -0.25 -13.13 -5.00
CA GLN A 85 1.13 -13.43 -5.36
C GLN A 85 1.39 -14.91 -5.04
N GLU A 86 1.29 -15.78 -6.03
CA GLU A 86 1.48 -17.23 -5.83
C GLU A 86 2.94 -17.59 -5.50
N GLU A 87 3.90 -16.93 -6.15
CA GLU A 87 5.33 -17.13 -5.90
C GLU A 87 5.94 -15.85 -5.35
N GLN A 88 6.70 -15.96 -4.25
CA GLN A 88 7.34 -14.81 -3.60
C GLN A 88 8.63 -14.38 -4.32
N LEU A 89 8.51 -13.82 -5.51
CA LEU A 89 9.66 -13.35 -6.32
C LEU A 89 10.06 -11.90 -6.01
N GLY A 90 9.68 -11.39 -4.84
CA GLY A 90 10.02 -10.05 -4.37
C GLY A 90 8.91 -9.03 -4.53
N THR A 91 9.18 -7.79 -4.08
CA THR A 91 8.21 -6.69 -4.02
C THR A 91 7.75 -6.23 -5.41
N GLY A 92 8.68 -6.18 -6.39
CA GLY A 92 8.33 -5.82 -7.77
C GLY A 92 7.32 -6.77 -8.39
N HIS A 93 7.49 -8.08 -8.18
CA HIS A 93 6.53 -9.09 -8.63
C HIS A 93 5.16 -8.96 -7.93
N ALA A 94 5.15 -8.61 -6.65
CA ALA A 94 3.91 -8.34 -5.93
C ALA A 94 3.15 -7.13 -6.53
N VAL A 95 3.86 -6.07 -6.87
CA VAL A 95 3.28 -4.91 -7.56
C VAL A 95 2.73 -5.30 -8.93
N GLN A 96 3.46 -6.10 -9.71
CA GLN A 96 2.97 -6.59 -11.02
C GLN A 96 1.67 -7.40 -10.87
N ALA A 97 1.57 -8.25 -9.85
CA ALA A 97 0.34 -9.00 -9.56
C ALA A 97 -0.84 -8.07 -9.26
N ALA A 98 -0.61 -6.98 -8.50
CA ALA A 98 -1.63 -5.97 -8.24
C ALA A 98 -2.07 -5.23 -9.51
N LEU A 99 -1.11 -4.73 -10.27
CA LEU A 99 -1.39 -3.97 -11.50
C LEU A 99 -2.07 -4.82 -12.57
N GLY A 100 -1.82 -6.13 -12.58
CA GLY A 100 -2.50 -7.08 -13.46
C GLY A 100 -4.01 -7.25 -13.18
N GLN A 101 -4.50 -6.79 -12.03
CA GLN A 101 -5.93 -6.77 -11.71
C GLN A 101 -6.64 -5.49 -12.20
N LEU A 102 -5.88 -4.50 -12.62
CA LEU A 102 -6.38 -3.18 -12.99
C LEU A 102 -6.18 -2.94 -14.49
N ALA A 103 -7.26 -2.62 -15.18
CA ALA A 103 -7.21 -2.22 -16.59
C ALA A 103 -7.01 -0.70 -16.69
N ASP A 104 -6.28 -0.27 -17.71
CA ASP A 104 -6.21 1.14 -18.15
C ASP A 104 -5.87 2.15 -17.05
N LEU A 105 -4.86 1.85 -16.23
CA LEU A 105 -4.41 2.74 -15.16
C LEU A 105 -3.90 4.07 -15.73
N THR A 106 -4.53 5.16 -15.30
CA THR A 106 -4.10 6.52 -15.62
C THR A 106 -4.01 7.34 -14.34
N GLY A 107 -2.83 7.80 -13.97
CA GLY A 107 -2.59 8.59 -12.76
C GLY A 107 -1.47 8.03 -11.90
N ASP A 108 -1.41 8.54 -10.67
CA ASP A 108 -0.36 8.15 -9.72
C ASP A 108 -0.67 6.79 -9.08
N VAL A 109 0.37 6.00 -8.86
CA VAL A 109 0.30 4.73 -8.12
C VAL A 109 1.17 4.82 -6.87
N ILE A 110 0.58 4.55 -5.72
CA ILE A 110 1.30 4.49 -4.45
C ILE A 110 1.48 3.02 -4.06
N VAL A 111 2.71 2.64 -3.71
CA VAL A 111 3.03 1.32 -3.17
C VAL A 111 3.39 1.46 -1.70
N THR A 112 2.73 0.71 -0.83
CA THR A 112 2.96 0.72 0.61
C THR A 112 2.98 -0.70 1.19
N LEU A 113 3.31 -0.82 2.47
CA LEU A 113 3.43 -2.09 3.17
C LEU A 113 2.25 -2.25 4.14
N GLY A 114 1.71 -3.46 4.25
CA GLY A 114 0.61 -3.80 5.17
C GLY A 114 1.03 -3.93 6.63
N ASP A 115 2.32 -3.91 6.93
CA ASP A 115 2.90 -4.14 8.25
C ASP A 115 3.60 -2.90 8.85
N VAL A 116 3.25 -1.71 8.38
CA VAL A 116 3.77 -0.42 8.87
C VAL A 116 2.62 0.41 9.45
N PRO A 117 2.11 0.06 10.65
CA PRO A 117 0.91 0.68 11.22
C PRO A 117 1.08 2.15 11.60
N MET A 118 2.33 2.62 11.73
CA MET A 118 2.63 4.03 12.04
C MET A 118 2.72 4.92 10.79
N LEU A 119 2.61 4.35 9.58
CA LEU A 119 2.50 5.13 8.36
C LEU A 119 1.08 5.70 8.26
N THR A 120 0.95 7.00 8.41
CA THR A 120 -0.35 7.67 8.42
C THR A 120 -0.79 8.10 7.03
N GLY A 121 -2.10 8.36 6.88
CA GLY A 121 -2.63 8.94 5.65
C GLY A 121 -2.05 10.31 5.34
N GLU A 122 -1.77 11.12 6.36
CA GLU A 122 -1.12 12.44 6.20
C GLU A 122 0.27 12.31 5.56
N THR A 123 1.03 11.28 5.94
CA THR A 123 2.34 10.99 5.33
C THR A 123 2.19 10.63 3.85
N LEU A 124 1.19 9.82 3.49
CA LEU A 124 0.94 9.46 2.09
C LEU A 124 0.47 10.66 1.27
N VAL A 125 -0.37 11.53 1.83
CA VAL A 125 -0.78 12.78 1.19
C VAL A 125 0.42 13.71 0.97
N ALA A 126 1.30 13.85 1.96
CA ALA A 126 2.52 14.65 1.84
C ALA A 126 3.46 14.09 0.74
N LEU A 127 3.64 12.77 0.70
CA LEU A 127 4.44 12.09 -0.34
C LEU A 127 3.87 12.34 -1.75
N LEU A 128 2.55 12.23 -1.90
CA LEU A 128 1.86 12.48 -3.17
C LEU A 128 2.00 13.94 -3.61
N ASN A 129 1.85 14.88 -2.69
CA ASN A 129 2.01 16.31 -2.99
C ASN A 129 3.44 16.64 -3.43
N GLU A 130 4.44 16.06 -2.77
CA GLU A 130 5.85 16.23 -3.15
C GLU A 130 6.11 15.63 -4.54
N HIS A 131 5.60 14.42 -4.82
CA HIS A 131 5.69 13.76 -6.12
C HIS A 131 5.18 14.66 -7.24
N ARG A 132 4.00 15.24 -7.06
CA ARG A 132 3.34 16.10 -8.05
C ARG A 132 4.05 17.44 -8.21
N THR A 133 4.46 18.07 -7.10
CA THR A 133 5.17 19.35 -7.12
C THR A 133 6.50 19.24 -7.85
N GLN A 134 7.21 18.14 -7.68
CA GLN A 134 8.51 17.90 -8.33
C GLN A 134 8.37 17.33 -9.75
N HIS A 135 7.15 17.03 -10.21
CA HIS A 135 6.92 16.32 -11.48
C HIS A 135 7.79 15.07 -11.59
N ALA A 136 7.96 14.35 -10.48
CA ALA A 136 8.86 13.23 -10.38
C ALA A 136 8.29 11.98 -11.06
N ALA A 137 9.14 11.18 -11.70
CA ALA A 137 8.72 9.87 -12.21
C ALA A 137 8.59 8.84 -11.08
N VAL A 138 9.39 8.98 -10.03
CA VAL A 138 9.35 8.14 -8.81
C VAL A 138 9.71 8.99 -7.61
N THR A 139 8.96 8.81 -6.52
CA THR A 139 9.26 9.42 -5.22
C THR A 139 9.31 8.33 -4.16
N VAL A 140 10.36 8.34 -3.33
CA VAL A 140 10.58 7.32 -2.30
C VAL A 140 10.57 7.96 -0.92
N LEU A 141 9.73 7.46 -0.02
CA LEU A 141 9.77 7.82 1.38
C LEU A 141 10.90 7.07 2.07
N THR A 142 11.82 7.82 2.65
CA THR A 142 12.99 7.28 3.37
C THR A 142 13.02 7.78 4.81
N ALA A 143 13.74 7.07 5.67
CA ALA A 143 13.99 7.50 7.05
C ALA A 143 15.50 7.40 7.36
N GLN A 144 16.00 8.36 8.14
CA GLN A 144 17.34 8.28 8.70
C GLN A 144 17.24 7.62 10.08
N VAL A 145 17.95 6.53 10.24
CA VAL A 145 18.02 5.80 11.52
C VAL A 145 19.48 5.74 12.01
N PRO A 146 19.72 5.79 13.33
CA PRO A 146 21.08 5.74 13.88
C PRO A 146 21.82 4.47 13.51
N ASP A 147 21.13 3.32 13.50
CA ASP A 147 21.67 2.02 13.08
C ASP A 147 20.81 1.45 11.95
N PRO A 148 21.28 1.50 10.68
CA PRO A 148 20.54 0.99 9.54
C PRO A 148 20.70 -0.52 9.30
N THR A 149 21.34 -1.26 10.22
CA THR A 149 21.56 -2.71 10.09
C THR A 149 20.23 -3.44 9.90
N GLY A 150 20.13 -4.21 8.81
CA GLY A 150 18.92 -4.98 8.45
C GLY A 150 17.85 -4.19 7.69
N TYR A 151 18.04 -2.90 7.46
CA TYR A 151 17.20 -2.10 6.56
C TYR A 151 17.74 -2.11 5.12
N GLY A 152 16.84 -1.92 4.15
CA GLY A 152 17.21 -1.66 2.76
C GLY A 152 17.97 -0.33 2.61
N ARG A 153 18.92 -0.30 1.69
CA ARG A 153 19.77 0.88 1.42
C ARG A 153 19.72 1.22 -0.06
#